data_f728fdfd846c6c6e85729d64336364e2
#
_entry.id   f728fdfd846c6c6e85729d64336364e2
#
_cell.length_a   1.000
_cell.length_b   1.000
_cell.length_c   1.000
_cell.angle_alpha   90.00
_cell.angle_beta   90.00
_cell.angle_gamma   90.00
#
_symmetry.space_group_name_H-M   'P 1'
#
loop_
_entity.id
_entity.type
_entity.pdbx_description
1 polymer ?
#
loop_
_entity_poly.entity_id
_entity_poly.type
_entity_poly.pdbx_seq_one_letter_code
_entity_poly.pdbx_strand_id
1 'polypeptide(L)'
;EANLGDSVVIDLYNSNRDKKVFGDDADKFNPYREPPNGQNLYGLSFGLGMHSCIGRNLAAGVNSKPDTDPNNHHYGTVTMILRELISRNAIPDPNDAPKMDDKTKRPNWGYYPIVFSSKENHSE
;
A
#
# COMPACT_ATOMS: atom_id res chain seq x y z
N GLU A 1 21.60 17.28 -14.57
CA GLU A 1 22.83 16.45 -14.62
C GLU A 1 23.30 16.19 -13.20
N ALA A 2 23.73 14.97 -12.91
CA ALA A 2 24.39 14.63 -11.66
C ALA A 2 25.88 14.47 -11.92
N ASN A 3 26.72 14.99 -11.03
CA ASN A 3 28.17 14.87 -11.12
C ASN A 3 28.66 13.65 -10.33
N LEU A 4 29.91 13.26 -10.60
CA LEU A 4 30.54 12.19 -9.82
C LEU A 4 30.65 12.62 -8.35
N GLY A 5 30.07 11.83 -7.45
CA GLY A 5 30.02 12.12 -6.02
C GLY A 5 28.69 12.73 -5.53
N ASP A 6 27.78 13.10 -6.42
CA ASP A 6 26.46 13.57 -6.05
C ASP A 6 25.61 12.41 -5.50
N SER A 7 24.82 12.70 -4.45
CA SER A 7 23.84 11.77 -3.93
C SER A 7 22.51 12.01 -4.62
N VAL A 8 21.99 10.99 -5.31
CA VAL A 8 20.69 11.03 -5.96
C VAL A 8 19.64 10.32 -5.10
N VAL A 9 18.60 11.04 -4.69
CA VAL A 9 17.49 10.51 -3.91
C VAL A 9 16.23 10.45 -4.77
N ILE A 10 15.60 9.28 -4.84
CA ILE A 10 14.32 9.10 -5.52
C ILE A 10 13.19 9.30 -4.52
N ASP A 11 12.33 10.30 -4.73
CA ASP A 11 11.15 10.52 -3.91
C ASP A 11 10.00 9.59 -4.33
N LEU A 12 10.00 8.37 -3.81
CA LEU A 12 8.99 7.35 -4.10
C LEU A 12 7.60 7.78 -3.64
N TYR A 13 7.51 8.56 -2.57
CA TYR A 13 6.22 9.01 -2.04
C TYR A 13 5.49 9.92 -3.01
N ASN A 14 6.17 10.96 -3.50
CA ASN A 14 5.58 11.87 -4.48
C ASN A 14 5.47 11.25 -5.87
N SER A 15 6.44 10.44 -6.28
CA SER A 15 6.39 9.75 -7.57
C SER A 15 5.19 8.81 -7.69
N ASN A 16 4.81 8.12 -6.61
CA ASN A 16 3.61 7.27 -6.57
C ASN A 16 2.30 8.05 -6.42
N ARG A 17 2.36 9.39 -6.36
CA ARG A 17 1.22 10.31 -6.28
C ARG A 17 1.23 11.35 -7.40
N ASP A 18 2.03 11.14 -8.42
CA ASP A 18 2.08 12.04 -9.56
C ASP A 18 0.75 11.99 -10.33
N LYS A 19 0.02 13.11 -10.33
CA LYS A 19 -1.26 13.23 -11.03
C LYS A 19 -1.16 13.06 -12.54
N LYS A 20 0.00 13.35 -13.12
CA LYS A 20 0.24 13.10 -14.54
C LYS A 20 0.27 11.61 -14.88
N VAL A 21 0.61 10.78 -13.90
CA VAL A 21 0.73 9.32 -14.04
C VAL A 21 -0.53 8.62 -13.55
N PHE A 22 -1.04 9.01 -12.38
CA PHE A 22 -2.11 8.28 -11.66
C PHE A 22 -3.47 8.99 -11.65
N GLY A 23 -3.59 10.15 -12.34
CA GLY A 23 -4.83 10.90 -12.44
C GLY A 23 -5.05 11.89 -11.28
N ASP A 24 -6.15 12.63 -11.33
CA ASP A 24 -6.45 13.73 -10.42
C ASP A 24 -6.62 13.30 -8.95
N ASP A 25 -6.98 12.05 -8.73
CA ASP A 25 -7.15 11.45 -7.41
C ASP A 25 -5.90 10.68 -6.92
N ALA A 26 -4.73 10.91 -7.51
CA ALA A 26 -3.48 10.21 -7.22
C ALA A 26 -3.05 10.25 -5.73
N ASP A 27 -3.51 11.24 -4.98
CA ASP A 27 -3.27 11.43 -3.55
C ASP A 27 -4.31 10.71 -2.67
N LYS A 28 -5.36 10.14 -3.26
CA LYS A 28 -6.43 9.44 -2.54
C LYS A 28 -6.26 7.93 -2.61
N PHE A 29 -6.68 7.25 -1.56
CA PHE A 29 -6.81 5.80 -1.60
C PHE A 29 -7.99 5.41 -2.49
N ASN A 30 -7.69 4.78 -3.64
CA ASN A 30 -8.68 4.27 -4.56
C ASN A 30 -8.31 2.82 -4.95
N PRO A 31 -8.93 1.79 -4.33
CA PRO A 31 -8.63 0.39 -4.61
C PRO A 31 -9.11 -0.07 -6.00
N TYR A 32 -9.98 0.71 -6.64
CA TYR A 32 -10.51 0.43 -7.98
C TYR A 32 -9.81 1.23 -9.08
N ARG A 33 -8.70 1.90 -8.74
CA ARG A 33 -7.93 2.64 -9.72
C ARG A 33 -7.39 1.71 -10.80
N GLU A 34 -7.70 2.01 -12.04
CA GLU A 34 -7.03 1.39 -13.17
C GLU A 34 -5.64 2.03 -13.36
N PRO A 35 -4.58 1.23 -13.46
CA PRO A 35 -3.26 1.79 -13.71
C PRO A 35 -3.23 2.38 -15.12
N PRO A 36 -2.53 3.51 -15.31
CA PRO A 36 -2.29 4.03 -16.65
C PRO A 36 -1.56 2.98 -17.51
N ASN A 37 -1.74 3.04 -18.81
CA ASN A 37 -1.16 2.10 -19.77
C ASN A 37 0.34 1.84 -19.48
N GLY A 38 0.67 0.58 -19.24
CA GLY A 38 2.04 0.13 -18.99
C GLY A 38 2.57 0.35 -17.57
N GLN A 39 1.75 0.88 -16.65
CA GLN A 39 2.14 1.07 -15.25
C GLN A 39 1.64 -0.09 -14.38
N ASN A 40 2.37 -0.35 -13.30
CA ASN A 40 1.93 -1.28 -12.27
C ASN A 40 1.08 -0.57 -11.22
N LEU A 41 0.09 -1.25 -10.65
CA LEU A 41 -0.75 -0.74 -9.56
C LEU A 41 0.07 -0.28 -8.34
N TYR A 42 1.19 -0.92 -8.07
CA TYR A 42 2.09 -0.57 -6.97
C TYR A 42 3.09 0.55 -7.32
N GLY A 43 3.02 1.12 -8.55
CA GLY A 43 3.93 2.18 -8.99
C GLY A 43 5.39 1.79 -8.83
N LEU A 44 6.17 2.65 -8.17
CA LEU A 44 7.61 2.46 -7.90
C LEU A 44 7.90 1.83 -6.54
N SER A 45 6.89 1.37 -5.79
CA SER A 45 7.08 0.86 -4.41
C SER A 45 8.07 -0.29 -4.30
N PHE A 46 8.23 -1.07 -5.37
CA PHE A 46 9.17 -2.19 -5.44
C PHE A 46 10.38 -1.95 -6.37
N GLY A 47 10.63 -0.70 -6.73
CA GLY A 47 11.68 -0.35 -7.68
C GLY A 47 11.36 -0.75 -9.12
N LEU A 48 12.34 -0.58 -10.01
CA LEU A 48 12.21 -0.86 -11.44
C LEU A 48 13.45 -1.55 -12.01
N GLY A 49 13.27 -2.20 -13.17
CA GLY A 49 14.36 -2.81 -13.93
C GLY A 49 15.06 -3.94 -13.20
N MET A 50 16.36 -4.07 -13.42
CA MET A 50 17.18 -5.14 -12.84
C MET A 50 17.37 -5.03 -11.32
N HIS A 51 17.04 -3.89 -10.72
CA HIS A 51 17.07 -3.64 -9.28
C HIS A 51 15.69 -3.68 -8.63
N SER A 52 14.67 -4.21 -9.31
CA SER A 52 13.36 -4.41 -8.68
C SER A 52 13.44 -5.37 -7.51
N CYS A 53 12.61 -5.14 -6.50
CA CYS A 53 12.63 -5.90 -5.25
C CYS A 53 12.41 -7.40 -5.49
N ILE A 54 13.37 -8.23 -5.11
CA ILE A 54 13.27 -9.68 -5.19
C ILE A 54 12.15 -10.25 -4.31
N GLY A 55 11.83 -9.55 -3.20
CA GLY A 55 10.76 -9.92 -2.26
C GLY A 55 9.36 -9.44 -2.65
N ARG A 56 9.17 -8.84 -3.83
CA ARG A 56 7.88 -8.30 -4.24
C ARG A 56 6.75 -9.33 -4.16
N ASN A 57 6.95 -10.50 -4.69
CA ASN A 57 5.92 -11.55 -4.68
C ASN A 57 5.64 -12.06 -3.27
N LEU A 58 6.64 -12.08 -2.39
CA LEU A 58 6.43 -12.41 -0.98
C LEU A 58 5.60 -11.33 -0.26
N ALA A 59 5.86 -10.07 -0.53
CA ALA A 59 5.16 -8.97 0.11
C ALA A 59 3.76 -8.71 -0.47
N ALA A 60 3.66 -8.59 -1.79
CA ALA A 60 2.43 -8.19 -2.48
C ALA A 60 1.64 -9.38 -3.06
N GLY A 61 2.25 -10.54 -3.20
CA GLY A 61 1.64 -11.69 -3.90
C GLY A 61 1.81 -11.61 -5.41
N VAL A 62 1.18 -12.53 -6.10
CA VAL A 62 1.09 -12.53 -7.56
C VAL A 62 -0.23 -11.89 -8.00
N ASN A 63 -0.25 -11.29 -9.18
CA ASN A 63 -1.47 -10.68 -9.70
C ASN A 63 -2.53 -11.76 -9.96
N SER A 64 -3.74 -11.54 -9.44
CA SER A 64 -4.89 -12.38 -9.74
C SER A 64 -5.39 -12.13 -11.17
N LYS A 65 -5.93 -13.16 -11.77
CA LYS A 65 -6.65 -13.10 -13.04
C LYS A 65 -8.15 -13.35 -12.79
N PRO A 66 -9.04 -13.04 -13.72
CA PRO A 66 -10.48 -13.27 -13.53
C PRO A 66 -10.87 -14.71 -13.19
N ASP A 67 -10.07 -15.67 -13.63
CA ASP A 67 -10.25 -17.12 -13.42
C ASP A 67 -9.40 -17.69 -12.28
N THR A 68 -8.73 -16.84 -11.51
CA THR A 68 -7.87 -17.28 -10.40
C THR A 68 -8.72 -17.90 -9.28
N ASP A 69 -8.41 -19.16 -8.92
CA ASP A 69 -9.01 -19.78 -7.75
C ASP A 69 -8.51 -19.08 -6.47
N PRO A 70 -9.39 -18.45 -5.69
CA PRO A 70 -8.98 -17.73 -4.48
C PRO A 70 -8.40 -18.64 -3.40
N ASN A 71 -8.67 -19.96 -3.43
CA ASN A 71 -8.14 -20.91 -2.45
C ASN A 71 -6.72 -21.37 -2.79
N ASN A 72 -6.33 -21.27 -4.06
CA ASN A 72 -5.00 -21.64 -4.56
C ASN A 72 -4.15 -20.45 -4.99
N HIS A 73 -4.60 -19.23 -4.68
CA HIS A 73 -3.88 -18.02 -5.07
C HIS A 73 -2.74 -17.71 -4.09
N HIS A 74 -1.59 -17.30 -4.62
CA HIS A 74 -0.45 -16.86 -3.82
C HIS A 74 -0.65 -15.40 -3.38
N TYR A 75 -1.25 -15.23 -2.22
CA TYR A 75 -1.39 -13.94 -1.56
C TYR A 75 -0.07 -13.50 -0.92
N GLY A 76 0.28 -12.22 -1.05
CA GLY A 76 1.43 -11.66 -0.35
C GLY A 76 1.16 -11.44 1.14
N THR A 77 2.24 -11.35 1.91
CA THR A 77 2.19 -11.13 3.37
C THR A 77 1.33 -9.93 3.75
N VAL A 78 1.47 -8.80 3.02
CA VAL A 78 0.68 -7.58 3.28
C VAL A 78 -0.82 -7.85 3.09
N THR A 79 -1.20 -8.53 2.00
CA THR A 79 -2.59 -8.91 1.73
C THR A 79 -3.16 -9.82 2.82
N MET A 80 -2.36 -10.80 3.26
CA MET A 80 -2.78 -11.73 4.33
C MET A 80 -3.01 -10.99 5.66
N ILE A 81 -2.10 -10.09 6.03
CA ILE A 81 -2.25 -9.27 7.25
C ILE A 81 -3.52 -8.40 7.15
N LEU A 82 -3.73 -7.72 6.03
CA LEU A 82 -4.91 -6.88 5.83
C LEU A 82 -6.21 -7.70 5.89
N ARG A 83 -6.25 -8.87 5.26
CA ARG A 83 -7.41 -9.77 5.34
C ARG A 83 -7.73 -10.16 6.78
N GLU A 84 -6.70 -10.49 7.57
CA GLU A 84 -6.87 -10.85 8.97
C GLU A 84 -7.38 -9.66 9.81
N LEU A 85 -6.83 -8.47 9.62
CA LEU A 85 -7.28 -7.26 10.30
C LEU A 85 -8.73 -6.92 9.95
N ILE A 86 -9.08 -6.98 8.67
CA ILE A 86 -10.45 -6.71 8.20
C ILE A 86 -11.43 -7.75 8.75
N SER A 87 -11.08 -9.03 8.72
CA SER A 87 -11.96 -10.11 9.21
C SER A 87 -12.28 -9.97 10.71
N ARG A 88 -11.37 -9.34 11.46
CA ARG A 88 -11.54 -9.06 12.89
C ARG A 88 -12.10 -7.67 13.19
N ASN A 89 -12.57 -6.94 12.17
CA ASN A 89 -13.05 -5.57 12.31
C ASN A 89 -12.06 -4.64 13.04
N ALA A 90 -10.78 -4.71 12.63
CA ALA A 90 -9.77 -3.79 13.14
C ALA A 90 -10.08 -2.37 12.68
N ILE A 91 -10.12 -1.44 13.62
CA ILE A 91 -10.33 -0.01 13.39
C ILE A 91 -9.21 0.78 14.09
N PRO A 92 -8.90 2.00 13.65
CA PRO A 92 -8.04 2.89 14.41
C PRO A 92 -8.58 3.06 15.84
N ASP A 93 -7.70 3.10 16.84
CA ASP A 93 -8.14 3.36 18.22
C ASP A 93 -8.72 4.78 18.31
N PRO A 94 -10.01 4.92 18.67
CA PRO A 94 -10.64 6.23 18.77
C PRO A 94 -10.07 7.09 19.91
N ASN A 95 -9.42 6.47 20.89
CA ASN A 95 -8.84 7.17 22.05
C ASN A 95 -7.37 7.52 21.85
N ASP A 96 -6.70 6.93 20.84
CA ASP A 96 -5.30 7.18 20.53
C ASP A 96 -5.10 7.25 19.00
N ALA A 97 -5.61 8.31 18.41
CA ALA A 97 -5.52 8.51 16.96
C ALA A 97 -4.05 8.53 16.48
N PRO A 98 -3.75 7.94 15.31
CA PRO A 98 -2.41 7.97 14.75
C PRO A 98 -1.95 9.41 14.53
N LYS A 99 -0.72 9.69 14.97
CA LYS A 99 -0.13 11.03 14.87
C LYS A 99 0.73 11.14 13.63
N MET A 100 0.77 12.35 13.07
CA MET A 100 1.70 12.67 11.99
C MET A 100 3.14 12.65 12.52
N ASP A 101 4.07 12.09 11.75
CA ASP A 101 5.49 12.21 12.03
C ASP A 101 5.95 13.64 11.73
N ASP A 102 6.41 14.36 12.76
CA ASP A 102 6.84 15.76 12.64
C ASP A 102 8.03 15.96 11.71
N LYS A 103 8.89 14.95 11.58
CA LYS A 103 10.09 15.01 10.72
C LYS A 103 9.75 14.80 9.24
N THR A 104 8.98 13.78 8.94
CA THR A 104 8.68 13.38 7.55
C THR A 104 7.38 13.97 7.03
N LYS A 105 6.55 14.54 7.93
CA LYS A 105 5.19 15.02 7.61
C LYS A 105 4.31 13.91 7.00
N ARG A 106 4.55 12.68 7.39
CA ARG A 106 3.82 11.50 6.95
C ARG A 106 3.03 10.89 8.11
N PRO A 107 1.98 10.13 7.84
CA PRO A 107 1.31 9.36 8.89
C PRO A 107 2.33 8.49 9.62
N ASN A 108 2.12 8.33 10.91
CA ASN A 108 3.07 7.70 11.82
C ASN A 108 3.61 6.35 11.32
N TRP A 109 4.93 6.18 11.41
CA TRP A 109 5.63 5.01 10.92
C TRP A 109 5.95 3.98 12.02
N GLY A 110 5.83 4.36 13.28
CA GLY A 110 6.28 3.51 14.37
C GLY A 110 5.13 2.93 15.20
N TYR A 111 4.03 3.63 15.29
CA TYR A 111 2.94 3.25 16.17
C TYR A 111 1.59 3.66 15.57
N TYR A 112 0.79 2.69 15.22
CA TYR A 112 -0.56 2.88 14.71
C TYR A 112 -1.51 2.06 15.57
N PRO A 113 -2.10 2.67 16.61
CA PRO A 113 -2.97 1.93 17.53
C PRO A 113 -4.26 1.52 16.84
N ILE A 114 -4.60 0.26 17.03
CA ILE A 114 -5.85 -0.33 16.52
C ILE A 114 -6.57 -1.03 17.66
N VAL A 115 -7.89 -1.08 17.55
CA VAL A 115 -8.77 -1.89 18.38
C VAL A 115 -9.60 -2.81 17.49
N PHE A 116 -10.04 -3.92 18.04
CA PHE A 116 -10.97 -4.82 17.36
C PHE A 116 -12.37 -4.49 17.85
N SER A 117 -13.22 -3.95 16.96
CA SER A 117 -14.61 -3.70 17.33
C SER A 117 -15.37 -5.03 17.40
N SER A 118 -16.16 -5.21 18.46
CA SER A 118 -17.13 -6.31 18.53
C SER A 118 -18.12 -6.16 17.36
N LYS A 119 -18.40 -7.24 16.65
CA LYS A 119 -19.54 -7.24 15.72
C LYS A 119 -20.79 -7.01 16.57
N GLU A 120 -21.45 -5.87 16.43
CA GLU A 120 -22.84 -5.80 16.78
C GLU A 120 -23.57 -6.79 15.87
N ASN A 121 -24.08 -7.87 16.45
CA ASN A 121 -24.99 -8.76 15.75
C ASN A 121 -26.25 -7.95 15.42
N HIS A 122 -26.30 -7.34 14.25
CA HIS A 122 -27.57 -6.96 13.67
C HIS A 122 -28.29 -8.26 13.28
N SER A 123 -29.01 -8.79 14.27
CA SER A 123 -30.07 -9.75 14.04
C SER A 123 -31.28 -8.97 13.50
N GLU A 124 -31.47 -9.00 12.20
CA GLU A 124 -32.78 -8.88 11.56
C GLU A 124 -33.14 -10.18 10.87
#